data_e3bc3c95a645aff4adec6508114ce452
#
_entry.id   e3bc3c95a645aff4adec6508114ce452
#
_cell.length_a   1.000
_cell.length_b   1.000
_cell.length_c   1.000
_cell.angle_alpha   90.00
_cell.angle_beta   90.00
_cell.angle_gamma   90.00
#
_symmetry.space_group_name_H-M   'P 1'
#
loop_
_entity.id
_entity.type
_entity.pdbx_description
1 polymer ?
#
loop_
_entity_poly.entity_id
_entity_poly.type
_entity_poly.pdbx_seq_one_letter_code
_entity_poly.pdbx_strand_id
1 'polypeptide(L)'
;MDPVALSADVAAAWHAAWLTALGLRSERSGSVWRALDAPPVIYWTLITLAPDVSPSEFRGAHGTVCDAWGTLDLTALSFEQRDRDGFVEGAREPWFVRPSGPLPPEQPPSELEIVRVSTPAAVAEFEEVSVRGFGGESSSVDPGTFHPPAVLADPRMTMLTGRVAGQAVSAAMSYRTDVAIGIYGVTTVESARGRGYASALTRALIDPGRPASLSPSPEAECMYRRLGFEEVGELRQWQRR
;
A
#
# COMPACT_ATOMS: atom_id res chain seq x y z
N MET A 1 -3.09 -18.42 10.34
CA MET A 1 -1.92 -17.75 9.71
C MET A 1 -1.56 -16.59 10.62
N ASP A 2 -0.27 -16.37 10.86
CA ASP A 2 0.23 -15.19 11.56
C ASP A 2 -0.26 -13.93 10.82
N PRO A 3 -0.89 -12.96 11.51
CA PRO A 3 -1.44 -11.77 10.86
C PRO A 3 -0.35 -10.84 10.26
N VAL A 4 0.87 -10.82 10.81
CA VAL A 4 1.99 -10.09 10.20
C VAL A 4 2.43 -10.78 8.92
N ALA A 5 2.55 -12.12 8.92
CA ALA A 5 2.86 -12.88 7.71
C ALA A 5 1.81 -12.69 6.62
N LEU A 6 0.52 -12.62 6.99
CA LEU A 6 -0.57 -12.33 6.06
C LEU A 6 -0.39 -10.93 5.44
N SER A 7 -0.06 -9.93 6.26
CA SER A 7 0.14 -8.53 5.80
C SER A 7 1.33 -8.42 4.85
N ALA A 8 2.46 -9.05 5.21
CA ALA A 8 3.67 -9.09 4.37
C ALA A 8 3.40 -9.77 3.01
N ASP A 9 2.68 -10.89 3.04
CA ASP A 9 2.33 -11.68 1.85
C ASP A 9 1.47 -10.88 0.85
N VAL A 10 0.42 -10.24 1.38
CA VAL A 10 -0.48 -9.39 0.58
C VAL A 10 0.25 -8.17 0.04
N ALA A 11 1.11 -7.53 0.84
CA ALA A 11 1.91 -6.39 0.40
C ALA A 11 2.89 -6.79 -0.72
N ALA A 12 3.57 -7.93 -0.59
CA ALA A 12 4.46 -8.45 -1.63
C ALA A 12 3.71 -8.76 -2.93
N ALA A 13 2.53 -9.39 -2.82
CA ALA A 13 1.70 -9.70 -3.99
C ALA A 13 1.22 -8.44 -4.71
N TRP A 14 0.81 -7.41 -3.97
CA TRP A 14 0.43 -6.12 -4.52
C TRP A 14 1.61 -5.44 -5.23
N HIS A 15 2.78 -5.36 -4.59
CA HIS A 15 3.98 -4.78 -5.19
C HIS A 15 4.38 -5.53 -6.48
N ALA A 16 4.33 -6.87 -6.47
CA ALA A 16 4.64 -7.68 -7.64
C ALA A 16 3.71 -7.37 -8.83
N ALA A 17 2.39 -7.26 -8.57
CA ALA A 17 1.42 -6.93 -9.60
C ALA A 17 1.64 -5.52 -10.15
N TRP A 18 1.95 -4.58 -9.26
CA TRP A 18 2.20 -3.19 -9.63
C TRP A 18 3.46 -3.04 -10.48
N LEU A 19 4.57 -3.65 -10.06
CA LEU A 19 5.80 -3.66 -10.83
C LEU A 19 5.59 -4.30 -12.21
N THR A 20 4.83 -5.39 -12.27
CA THR A 20 4.46 -6.02 -13.55
C THR A 20 3.71 -5.04 -14.46
N ALA A 21 2.77 -4.27 -13.92
CA ALA A 21 2.03 -3.26 -14.68
C ALA A 21 2.94 -2.12 -15.18
N LEU A 22 4.02 -1.82 -14.45
CA LEU A 22 5.06 -0.86 -14.84
C LEU A 22 6.09 -1.46 -15.81
N GLY A 23 5.99 -2.75 -16.17
CA GLY A 23 6.97 -3.44 -16.99
C GLY A 23 8.27 -3.78 -16.25
N LEU A 24 8.27 -3.75 -14.92
CA LEU A 24 9.41 -4.04 -14.06
C LEU A 24 9.34 -5.47 -13.51
N ARG A 25 10.49 -6.05 -13.25
CA ARG A 25 10.63 -7.43 -12.76
C ARG A 25 10.73 -7.46 -11.25
N SER A 26 10.20 -8.52 -10.68
CA SER A 26 10.38 -8.86 -9.27
C SER A 26 10.50 -10.36 -9.09
N GLU A 27 11.00 -10.79 -7.96
CA GLU A 27 11.05 -12.22 -7.59
C GLU A 27 10.64 -12.43 -6.14
N ARG A 28 10.18 -13.63 -5.86
CA ARG A 28 9.96 -14.12 -4.50
C ARG A 28 10.90 -15.28 -4.26
N SER A 29 11.76 -15.17 -3.28
CA SER A 29 12.78 -16.17 -2.95
C SER A 29 12.81 -16.38 -1.44
N GLY A 30 12.43 -17.60 -1.01
CA GLY A 30 12.51 -17.98 0.39
C GLY A 30 11.76 -17.02 1.32
N SER A 31 12.53 -16.29 2.12
CA SER A 31 12.04 -15.37 3.15
C SER A 31 11.88 -13.92 2.72
N VAL A 32 12.03 -13.62 1.43
CA VAL A 32 11.90 -12.25 0.90
C VAL A 32 11.17 -12.20 -0.44
N TRP A 33 10.51 -11.09 -0.69
CA TRP A 33 10.16 -10.60 -2.02
C TRP A 33 11.04 -9.40 -2.36
N ARG A 34 11.50 -9.28 -3.62
CA ARG A 34 12.31 -8.14 -4.06
C ARG A 34 12.00 -7.69 -5.47
N ALA A 35 12.13 -6.39 -5.72
CA ALA A 35 12.21 -5.80 -7.03
C ALA A 35 13.59 -6.09 -7.64
N LEU A 36 13.63 -6.49 -8.91
CA LEU A 36 14.87 -6.70 -9.67
C LEU A 36 15.25 -5.46 -10.47
N ASP A 37 14.28 -4.61 -10.75
CA ASP A 37 14.47 -3.32 -11.40
C ASP A 37 14.05 -2.21 -10.42
N ALA A 38 14.60 -1.01 -10.56
CA ALA A 38 14.31 0.11 -9.66
C ALA A 38 12.89 0.66 -9.90
N PRO A 39 11.96 0.53 -8.96
CA PRO A 39 10.64 1.10 -9.08
C PRO A 39 10.61 2.60 -8.73
N PRO A 40 9.51 3.31 -8.99
CA PRO A 40 9.27 4.63 -8.42
C PRO A 40 9.41 4.62 -6.89
N VAL A 41 9.89 5.74 -6.32
CA VAL A 41 10.27 5.88 -4.90
C VAL A 41 9.17 5.57 -3.88
N ILE A 42 7.91 5.54 -4.30
CA ILE A 42 6.78 5.21 -3.43
C ILE A 42 6.62 3.71 -3.17
N TYR A 43 7.36 2.85 -3.91
CA TYR A 43 7.27 1.40 -3.78
C TYR A 43 8.45 0.85 -3.00
N TRP A 44 8.17 -0.16 -2.17
CA TRP A 44 9.23 -0.94 -1.53
C TRP A 44 9.98 -1.79 -2.56
N THR A 45 11.26 -1.93 -2.35
CA THR A 45 12.14 -2.71 -3.23
C THR A 45 12.45 -4.09 -2.66
N LEU A 46 12.23 -4.28 -1.36
CA LEU A 46 12.31 -5.57 -0.68
C LEU A 46 11.29 -5.62 0.46
N ILE A 47 10.67 -6.76 0.63
CA ILE A 47 9.74 -7.04 1.74
C ILE A 47 10.18 -8.35 2.38
N THR A 48 10.38 -8.37 3.70
CA THR A 48 10.61 -9.61 4.44
C THR A 48 9.31 -10.42 4.53
N LEU A 49 9.39 -11.74 4.35
CA LEU A 49 8.27 -12.68 4.36
C LEU A 49 8.36 -13.69 5.52
N ALA A 50 9.36 -13.51 6.38
CA ALA A 50 9.59 -14.28 7.59
C ALA A 50 10.25 -13.38 8.64
N PRO A 51 10.11 -13.68 9.95
CA PRO A 51 10.75 -12.90 11.02
C PRO A 51 12.27 -13.04 11.02
N ASP A 52 12.77 -14.22 10.63
CA ASP A 52 14.20 -14.53 10.63
C ASP A 52 14.73 -14.51 9.18
N VAL A 53 15.23 -13.37 8.75
CA VAL A 53 15.80 -13.19 7.40
C VAL A 53 17.31 -13.11 7.49
N SER A 54 18.00 -13.95 6.70
CA SER A 54 19.46 -13.92 6.63
C SER A 54 19.97 -12.55 6.13
N PRO A 55 21.00 -11.98 6.76
CA PRO A 55 21.66 -10.76 6.27
C PRO A 55 22.06 -10.82 4.79
N SER A 56 22.37 -12.01 4.27
CA SER A 56 22.72 -12.20 2.86
C SER A 56 21.60 -11.83 1.90
N GLU A 57 20.33 -11.89 2.33
CA GLU A 57 19.15 -11.52 1.52
C GLU A 57 19.10 -10.01 1.21
N PHE A 58 19.76 -9.19 2.02
CA PHE A 58 19.81 -7.73 1.78
C PHE A 58 20.98 -7.31 0.88
N ARG A 59 21.81 -8.27 0.45
CA ARG A 59 22.91 -7.99 -0.48
C ARG A 59 22.35 -7.49 -1.82
N GLY A 60 22.80 -6.32 -2.26
CA GLY A 60 22.31 -5.69 -3.47
C GLY A 60 20.92 -5.04 -3.36
N ALA A 61 20.29 -5.06 -2.17
CA ALA A 61 19.05 -4.31 -1.96
C ALA A 61 19.30 -2.81 -2.18
N HIS A 62 18.33 -2.14 -2.77
CA HIS A 62 18.35 -0.70 -3.07
C HIS A 62 17.02 -0.08 -2.65
N GLY A 63 16.95 1.24 -2.55
CA GLY A 63 15.71 1.95 -2.22
C GLY A 63 15.18 1.60 -0.83
N THR A 64 13.87 1.43 -0.72
CA THR A 64 13.18 1.22 0.55
C THR A 64 12.91 -0.27 0.81
N VAL A 65 13.41 -0.77 1.92
CA VAL A 65 13.17 -2.13 2.43
C VAL A 65 12.08 -2.08 3.50
N CYS A 66 11.10 -2.96 3.40
CA CYS A 66 10.10 -3.22 4.43
C CYS A 66 10.51 -4.44 5.27
N ASP A 67 10.93 -4.21 6.51
CA ASP A 67 11.02 -5.23 7.54
C ASP A 67 9.62 -5.39 8.17
N ALA A 68 8.90 -6.41 7.71
CA ALA A 68 7.49 -6.59 8.07
C ALA A 68 7.26 -6.93 9.55
N TRP A 69 8.27 -7.43 10.27
CA TRP A 69 8.20 -7.72 11.72
C TRP A 69 8.86 -6.65 12.59
N GLY A 70 9.53 -5.66 11.99
CA GLY A 70 10.23 -4.60 12.72
C GLY A 70 11.37 -5.07 13.61
N THR A 71 11.89 -6.28 13.37
CA THR A 71 12.86 -6.96 14.26
C THR A 71 14.31 -6.83 13.81
N LEU A 72 14.55 -6.44 12.57
CA LEU A 72 15.89 -6.40 12.01
C LEU A 72 16.64 -5.14 12.40
N ASP A 73 17.95 -5.27 12.55
CA ASP A 73 18.88 -4.14 12.59
C ASP A 73 19.80 -4.19 11.36
N LEU A 74 19.48 -3.38 10.38
CA LEU A 74 20.25 -3.31 9.13
C LEU A 74 21.38 -2.28 9.20
N THR A 75 21.52 -1.51 10.29
CA THR A 75 22.60 -0.49 10.43
C THR A 75 24.00 -1.12 10.40
N ALA A 76 24.12 -2.36 10.89
CA ALA A 76 25.39 -3.08 10.95
C ALA A 76 25.78 -3.77 9.61
N LEU A 77 24.88 -3.77 8.61
CA LEU A 77 25.12 -4.45 7.35
C LEU A 77 25.94 -3.56 6.40
N SER A 78 27.29 -3.67 6.49
CA SER A 78 28.20 -3.19 5.45
C SER A 78 28.63 -4.38 4.59
N PHE A 79 28.15 -4.47 3.36
CA PHE A 79 28.39 -5.64 2.52
C PHE A 79 29.76 -5.66 1.80
N GLU A 80 30.43 -4.51 1.63
CA GLU A 80 31.79 -4.41 1.08
C GLU A 80 32.48 -3.11 1.54
N GLN A 81 33.84 -3.13 1.58
CA GLN A 81 34.68 -1.96 1.96
C GLN A 81 34.47 -0.70 1.07
N ARG A 82 33.73 -0.81 -0.04
CA ARG A 82 33.41 0.27 -0.96
C ARG A 82 32.00 0.85 -0.78
N ASP A 83 31.09 0.10 -0.15
CA ASP A 83 29.72 0.56 0.13
C ASP A 83 29.73 1.43 1.40
N ARG A 84 29.98 2.74 1.24
CA ARG A 84 29.82 3.74 2.29
C ARG A 84 28.36 4.01 2.65
N ASP A 85 27.44 3.44 1.87
CA ASP A 85 26.01 3.69 1.94
C ASP A 85 25.32 2.55 2.68
N GLY A 86 25.35 2.62 4.01
CA GLY A 86 24.59 1.71 4.89
C GLY A 86 23.10 1.96 4.83
N PHE A 87 22.34 1.11 5.51
CA PHE A 87 20.91 1.34 5.73
C PHE A 87 20.72 2.37 6.85
N VAL A 88 19.72 3.23 6.67
CA VAL A 88 19.19 4.11 7.72
C VAL A 88 17.76 3.72 8.01
N GLU A 89 17.42 3.73 9.28
CA GLU A 89 16.05 3.51 9.72
C GLU A 89 15.15 4.65 9.21
N GLY A 90 14.05 4.26 8.57
CA GLY A 90 13.01 5.15 8.10
C GLY A 90 11.79 5.13 9.02
N ALA A 91 10.59 5.11 8.44
CA ALA A 91 9.35 5.07 9.20
C ALA A 91 9.14 3.72 9.91
N ARG A 92 8.45 3.80 11.05
CA ARG A 92 7.79 2.66 11.71
C ARG A 92 6.30 2.87 11.55
N GLU A 93 5.61 1.82 11.13
CA GLU A 93 4.19 1.88 10.84
C GLU A 93 3.50 0.63 11.39
N PRO A 94 2.29 0.74 11.96
CA PRO A 94 1.59 -0.44 12.42
C PRO A 94 1.02 -1.24 11.24
N TRP A 95 1.03 -2.57 11.37
CA TRP A 95 0.15 -3.42 10.59
C TRP A 95 -1.22 -3.50 11.22
N PHE A 96 -2.24 -3.21 10.43
CA PHE A 96 -3.64 -3.36 10.82
C PHE A 96 -4.28 -4.48 10.01
N VAL A 97 -4.93 -5.39 10.71
CA VAL A 97 -5.70 -6.49 10.09
C VAL A 97 -7.13 -6.46 10.60
N ARG A 98 -8.05 -6.59 9.68
CA ARG A 98 -9.46 -6.83 9.97
C ARG A 98 -9.76 -8.31 9.66
N PRO A 99 -10.32 -9.10 10.59
CA PRO A 99 -10.76 -10.45 10.30
C PRO A 99 -11.94 -10.45 9.31
N SER A 100 -12.18 -11.59 8.66
CA SER A 100 -13.41 -11.78 7.89
C SER A 100 -14.64 -11.65 8.80
N GLY A 101 -15.73 -11.15 8.26
CA GLY A 101 -16.98 -10.93 8.99
C GLY A 101 -17.69 -9.67 8.50
N PRO A 102 -18.92 -9.42 9.00
CA PRO A 102 -19.70 -8.25 8.60
C PRO A 102 -19.01 -6.95 9.01
N LEU A 103 -19.17 -5.91 8.20
CA LEU A 103 -18.73 -4.56 8.54
C LEU A 103 -19.67 -3.94 9.58
N PRO A 104 -19.15 -3.14 10.50
CA PRO A 104 -20.00 -2.32 11.37
C PRO A 104 -20.96 -1.47 10.54
N PRO A 105 -22.22 -1.26 10.97
CA PRO A 105 -23.17 -0.46 10.22
C PRO A 105 -22.69 1.01 10.16
N GLU A 106 -22.70 1.58 8.97
CA GLU A 106 -22.38 3.00 8.75
C GLU A 106 -23.10 3.44 7.47
N GLN A 107 -23.64 4.63 7.46
CA GLN A 107 -24.23 5.21 6.27
C GLN A 107 -23.15 5.99 5.51
N PRO A 108 -22.93 5.70 4.22
CA PRO A 108 -22.01 6.50 3.42
C PRO A 108 -22.56 7.94 3.27
N PRO A 109 -21.67 8.93 3.11
CA PRO A 109 -22.09 10.30 2.80
C PRO A 109 -22.95 10.33 1.55
N SER A 110 -24.13 10.97 1.64
CA SER A 110 -25.14 10.95 0.57
C SER A 110 -24.72 11.66 -0.71
N GLU A 111 -23.81 12.62 -0.60
CA GLU A 111 -23.23 13.38 -1.72
C GLU A 111 -22.07 12.66 -2.41
N LEU A 112 -21.58 11.54 -1.85
CA LEU A 112 -20.44 10.81 -2.37
C LEU A 112 -20.90 9.77 -3.39
N GLU A 113 -20.46 9.94 -4.62
CA GLU A 113 -20.54 8.90 -5.65
C GLU A 113 -19.24 8.09 -5.66
N ILE A 114 -19.33 6.78 -5.48
CA ILE A 114 -18.17 5.87 -5.57
C ILE A 114 -18.15 5.25 -6.96
N VAL A 115 -17.08 5.53 -7.71
CA VAL A 115 -16.90 5.08 -9.09
C VAL A 115 -15.73 4.12 -9.19
N ARG A 116 -15.94 2.98 -9.86
CA ARG A 116 -14.85 2.04 -10.18
C ARG A 116 -14.00 2.58 -11.32
N VAL A 117 -12.70 2.59 -11.13
CA VAL A 117 -11.73 2.94 -12.17
C VAL A 117 -11.65 1.78 -13.18
N SER A 118 -12.01 2.05 -14.43
CA SER A 118 -12.10 1.01 -15.47
C SER A 118 -11.57 1.44 -16.84
N THR A 119 -11.06 2.67 -16.95
CA THR A 119 -10.50 3.20 -18.20
C THR A 119 -9.15 3.87 -17.94
N PRO A 120 -8.27 3.98 -18.96
CA PRO A 120 -7.02 4.71 -18.84
C PRO A 120 -7.19 6.15 -18.33
N ALA A 121 -8.21 6.86 -18.78
CA ALA A 121 -8.51 8.21 -18.33
C ALA A 121 -8.89 8.26 -16.85
N ALA A 122 -9.67 7.26 -16.37
CA ALA A 122 -10.01 7.15 -14.96
C ALA A 122 -8.80 6.78 -14.08
N VAL A 123 -7.81 6.04 -14.61
CA VAL A 123 -6.53 5.80 -13.91
C VAL A 123 -5.75 7.10 -13.74
N ALA A 124 -5.67 7.93 -14.78
CA ALA A 124 -5.00 9.24 -14.69
C ALA A 124 -5.68 10.16 -13.66
N GLU A 125 -7.01 10.18 -13.63
CA GLU A 125 -7.77 10.94 -12.62
C GLU A 125 -7.54 10.39 -11.19
N PHE A 126 -7.52 9.06 -11.03
CA PHE A 126 -7.19 8.42 -9.76
C PHE A 126 -5.80 8.81 -9.29
N GLU A 127 -4.80 8.81 -10.19
CA GLU A 127 -3.42 9.22 -9.89
C GLU A 127 -3.35 10.68 -9.47
N GLU A 128 -4.03 11.59 -10.18
CA GLU A 128 -4.10 13.00 -9.82
C GLU A 128 -4.65 13.20 -8.41
N VAL A 129 -5.78 12.55 -8.09
CA VAL A 129 -6.37 12.62 -6.74
C VAL A 129 -5.42 12.04 -5.69
N SER A 130 -4.75 10.93 -6.00
CA SER A 130 -3.77 10.31 -5.09
C SER A 130 -2.61 11.25 -4.81
N VAL A 131 -2.02 11.85 -5.83
CA VAL A 131 -0.89 12.76 -5.70
C VAL A 131 -1.28 14.01 -4.90
N ARG A 132 -2.44 14.60 -5.19
CA ARG A 132 -2.96 15.76 -4.44
C ARG A 132 -3.34 15.42 -3.01
N GLY A 133 -3.85 14.24 -2.76
CA GLY A 133 -4.25 13.81 -1.43
C GLY A 133 -3.09 13.50 -0.49
N PHE A 134 -1.97 12.97 -1.01
CA PHE A 134 -0.76 12.69 -0.22
C PHE A 134 0.24 13.85 -0.21
N GLY A 135 0.42 14.52 -1.34
CA GLY A 135 1.44 15.55 -1.52
C GLY A 135 0.93 16.99 -1.28
N GLY A 136 -0.38 17.16 -1.08
CA GLY A 136 -1.03 18.48 -0.99
C GLY A 136 -1.68 18.93 -2.31
N GLU A 137 -2.65 19.85 -2.23
CA GLU A 137 -3.52 20.21 -3.35
C GLU A 137 -2.80 20.81 -4.59
N SER A 138 -1.62 21.37 -4.41
CA SER A 138 -0.79 21.89 -5.49
C SER A 138 0.12 20.85 -6.15
N SER A 139 0.17 19.64 -5.62
CA SER A 139 1.01 18.57 -6.17
C SER A 139 0.44 18.06 -7.48
N SER A 140 1.33 17.78 -8.43
CA SER A 140 1.00 17.23 -9.74
C SER A 140 2.04 16.23 -10.19
N VAL A 141 1.67 15.38 -11.12
CA VAL A 141 2.54 14.37 -11.74
C VAL A 141 2.09 14.13 -13.17
N ASP A 142 3.01 13.74 -14.03
CA ASP A 142 2.65 13.28 -15.37
C ASP A 142 1.87 11.96 -15.29
N PRO A 143 0.72 11.85 -16.00
CA PRO A 143 -0.12 10.66 -15.94
C PRO A 143 0.64 9.36 -16.25
N GLY A 144 0.45 8.34 -15.42
CA GLY A 144 1.10 7.03 -15.56
C GLY A 144 2.46 6.91 -14.88
N THR A 145 2.93 7.94 -14.15
CA THR A 145 4.19 7.90 -13.40
C THR A 145 4.14 6.88 -12.27
N PHE A 146 3.07 6.89 -11.49
CA PHE A 146 2.87 5.95 -10.38
C PHE A 146 1.80 4.90 -10.72
N HIS A 147 0.78 5.25 -11.50
CA HIS A 147 -0.39 4.43 -11.76
C HIS A 147 -0.54 4.15 -13.27
N PRO A 148 0.17 3.14 -13.81
CA PRO A 148 0.08 2.85 -15.24
C PRO A 148 -1.30 2.24 -15.60
N PRO A 149 -1.90 2.59 -16.75
CA PRO A 149 -3.17 2.01 -17.19
C PRO A 149 -3.16 0.47 -17.30
N ALA A 150 -1.98 -0.14 -17.47
CA ALA A 150 -1.82 -1.59 -17.53
C ALA A 150 -2.29 -2.30 -16.25
N VAL A 151 -2.39 -1.61 -15.10
CA VAL A 151 -2.92 -2.15 -13.85
C VAL A 151 -4.36 -2.67 -14.00
N LEU A 152 -5.13 -2.12 -14.95
CA LEU A 152 -6.51 -2.55 -15.22
C LEU A 152 -6.61 -3.97 -15.79
N ALA A 153 -5.51 -4.54 -16.27
CA ALA A 153 -5.47 -5.91 -16.79
C ALA A 153 -5.48 -6.98 -15.68
N ASP A 154 -5.11 -6.63 -14.44
CA ASP A 154 -5.15 -7.57 -13.32
C ASP A 154 -6.54 -7.53 -12.64
N PRO A 155 -7.36 -8.60 -12.75
CA PRO A 155 -8.71 -8.65 -12.18
C PRO A 155 -8.70 -8.66 -10.62
N ARG A 156 -7.55 -8.87 -9.99
CA ARG A 156 -7.38 -8.82 -8.53
C ARG A 156 -7.25 -7.40 -8.02
N MET A 157 -6.94 -6.43 -8.91
CA MET A 157 -6.86 -5.02 -8.57
C MET A 157 -8.25 -4.38 -8.63
N THR A 158 -8.61 -3.64 -7.60
CA THR A 158 -9.78 -2.78 -7.60
C THR A 158 -9.36 -1.38 -7.20
N MET A 159 -9.68 -0.41 -8.03
CA MET A 159 -9.42 1.01 -7.77
C MET A 159 -10.75 1.77 -7.77
N LEU A 160 -10.94 2.63 -6.79
CA LEU A 160 -12.16 3.42 -6.61
C LEU A 160 -11.82 4.91 -6.50
N THR A 161 -12.63 5.73 -7.15
CA THR A 161 -12.60 7.18 -6.99
C THR A 161 -13.91 7.63 -6.34
N GLY A 162 -13.81 8.46 -5.31
CA GLY A 162 -14.95 9.12 -4.70
C GLY A 162 -15.15 10.49 -5.31
N ARG A 163 -16.37 10.76 -5.80
CA ARG A 163 -16.72 12.01 -6.48
C ARG A 163 -17.80 12.77 -5.69
N VAL A 164 -17.68 14.09 -5.67
CA VAL A 164 -18.67 15.00 -5.14
C VAL A 164 -18.94 16.07 -6.20
N ALA A 165 -20.20 16.25 -6.57
CA ALA A 165 -20.63 17.14 -7.64
C ALA A 165 -19.82 16.93 -8.95
N GLY A 166 -19.53 15.66 -9.28
CA GLY A 166 -18.78 15.28 -10.47
C GLY A 166 -17.25 15.41 -10.38
N GLN A 167 -16.72 16.01 -9.31
CA GLN A 167 -15.28 16.17 -9.10
C GLN A 167 -14.72 15.02 -8.26
N ALA A 168 -13.62 14.43 -8.69
CA ALA A 168 -12.91 13.41 -7.93
C ALA A 168 -12.17 14.06 -6.74
N VAL A 169 -12.45 13.58 -5.53
CA VAL A 169 -11.95 14.14 -4.27
C VAL A 169 -11.32 13.11 -3.34
N SER A 170 -11.51 11.82 -3.61
CA SER A 170 -10.96 10.73 -2.80
C SER A 170 -10.60 9.56 -3.70
N ALA A 171 -9.58 8.80 -3.31
CA ALA A 171 -9.09 7.62 -4.02
C ALA A 171 -8.78 6.51 -3.02
N ALA A 172 -8.97 5.27 -3.43
CA ALA A 172 -8.58 4.09 -2.68
C ALA A 172 -8.43 2.90 -3.62
N MET A 173 -7.53 1.97 -3.30
CA MET A 173 -7.41 0.73 -4.06
C MET A 173 -7.25 -0.48 -3.15
N SER A 174 -7.55 -1.65 -3.69
CA SER A 174 -7.30 -2.93 -3.03
C SER A 174 -6.71 -3.93 -4.01
N TYR A 175 -5.96 -4.87 -3.45
CA TYR A 175 -5.45 -6.02 -4.15
C TYR A 175 -5.87 -7.30 -3.45
N ARG A 176 -6.54 -8.19 -4.19
CA ARG A 176 -7.07 -9.45 -3.66
C ARG A 176 -6.10 -10.59 -3.93
N THR A 177 -5.73 -11.30 -2.89
CA THR A 177 -5.08 -12.62 -2.96
C THR A 177 -6.09 -13.73 -2.66
N ASP A 178 -5.63 -14.98 -2.70
CA ASP A 178 -6.49 -16.12 -2.33
C ASP A 178 -6.85 -16.11 -0.84
N VAL A 179 -6.02 -15.49 0.00
CA VAL A 179 -6.15 -15.54 1.46
C VAL A 179 -6.62 -14.23 2.09
N ALA A 180 -6.36 -13.08 1.47
CA ALA A 180 -6.66 -11.78 2.06
C ALA A 180 -6.81 -10.68 1.00
N ILE A 181 -7.19 -9.49 1.47
CA ILE A 181 -7.24 -8.25 0.69
C ILE A 181 -6.26 -7.24 1.31
N GLY A 182 -5.35 -6.70 0.50
CA GLY A 182 -4.58 -5.52 0.87
C GLY A 182 -5.32 -4.24 0.45
N ILE A 183 -5.33 -3.22 1.30
CA ILE A 183 -5.93 -1.91 1.02
C ILE A 183 -4.81 -0.88 0.99
N TYR A 184 -4.76 -0.08 -0.07
CA TYR A 184 -3.66 0.83 -0.36
C TYR A 184 -4.15 2.17 -0.89
N GLY A 185 -3.31 3.19 -0.78
CA GLY A 185 -3.52 4.47 -1.44
C GLY A 185 -4.81 5.17 -1.05
N VAL A 186 -5.32 4.92 0.18
CA VAL A 186 -6.55 5.58 0.65
C VAL A 186 -6.23 7.02 0.99
N THR A 187 -6.81 7.94 0.23
CA THR A 187 -6.59 9.37 0.43
C THR A 187 -7.82 10.20 0.09
N THR A 188 -7.84 11.42 0.60
CA THR A 188 -8.84 12.45 0.28
C THR A 188 -8.11 13.79 0.18
N VAL A 189 -8.40 14.57 -0.84
CA VAL A 189 -7.84 15.92 -1.01
C VAL A 189 -8.19 16.79 0.22
N GLU A 190 -7.31 17.69 0.59
CA GLU A 190 -7.38 18.41 1.87
C GLU A 190 -8.72 19.12 2.09
N SER A 191 -9.21 19.83 1.10
CA SER A 191 -10.49 20.58 1.15
C SER A 191 -11.73 19.69 1.34
N ALA A 192 -11.60 18.36 1.11
CA ALA A 192 -12.70 17.39 1.25
C ALA A 192 -12.56 16.44 2.45
N ARG A 193 -11.51 16.58 3.26
CA ARG A 193 -11.26 15.74 4.46
C ARG A 193 -12.34 15.93 5.54
N GLY A 194 -12.42 14.96 6.45
CA GLY A 194 -13.34 15.00 7.59
C GLY A 194 -14.80 14.69 7.28
N ARG A 195 -15.11 14.31 6.04
CA ARG A 195 -16.49 14.04 5.57
C ARG A 195 -16.84 12.56 5.43
N GLY A 196 -15.95 11.65 5.86
CA GLY A 196 -16.19 10.21 5.82
C GLY A 196 -15.89 9.54 4.47
N TYR A 197 -15.35 10.24 3.46
CA TYR A 197 -15.14 9.70 2.11
C TYR A 197 -14.13 8.55 2.09
N ALA A 198 -13.00 8.68 2.80
CA ALA A 198 -12.01 7.63 2.93
C ALA A 198 -12.60 6.36 3.58
N SER A 199 -13.43 6.51 4.63
CA SER A 199 -14.15 5.40 5.26
C SER A 199 -15.07 4.70 4.26
N ALA A 200 -15.88 5.47 3.51
CA ALA A 200 -16.82 4.93 2.54
C ALA A 200 -16.11 4.15 1.41
N LEU A 201 -15.00 4.67 0.86
CA LEU A 201 -14.21 3.96 -0.14
C LEU A 201 -13.58 2.68 0.43
N THR A 202 -12.99 2.76 1.64
CA THR A 202 -12.42 1.59 2.31
C THR A 202 -13.46 0.50 2.49
N ARG A 203 -14.67 0.84 2.95
CA ARG A 203 -15.78 -0.11 3.10
C ARG A 203 -16.14 -0.78 1.79
N ALA A 204 -16.19 -0.03 0.69
CA ALA A 204 -16.51 -0.54 -0.63
C ALA A 204 -15.45 -1.51 -1.19
N LEU A 205 -14.20 -1.45 -0.68
CA LEU A 205 -13.12 -2.35 -1.06
C LEU A 205 -13.06 -3.65 -0.23
N ILE A 206 -13.70 -3.68 0.95
CA ILE A 206 -13.68 -4.84 1.85
C ILE A 206 -14.66 -5.91 1.37
N ASP A 207 -14.15 -7.13 1.18
CA ASP A 207 -14.96 -8.34 1.05
C ASP A 207 -15.14 -8.95 2.46
N PRO A 208 -16.38 -9.02 2.99
CA PRO A 208 -16.61 -9.60 4.31
C PRO A 208 -16.20 -11.08 4.43
N GLY A 209 -16.07 -11.79 3.33
CA GLY A 209 -15.62 -13.18 3.30
C GLY A 209 -14.11 -13.38 3.50
N ARG A 210 -13.33 -12.30 3.56
CA ARG A 210 -11.86 -12.34 3.62
C ARG A 210 -11.32 -11.38 4.67
N PRO A 211 -10.20 -11.71 5.32
CA PRO A 211 -9.46 -10.72 6.10
C PRO A 211 -8.93 -9.62 5.20
N ALA A 212 -8.81 -8.41 5.75
CA ALA A 212 -8.20 -7.27 5.07
C ALA A 212 -7.00 -6.75 5.86
N SER A 213 -5.95 -6.32 5.17
CA SER A 213 -4.73 -5.77 5.76
C SER A 213 -4.36 -4.43 5.16
N LEU A 214 -3.80 -3.56 5.97
CA LEU A 214 -3.24 -2.26 5.59
C LEU A 214 -2.21 -1.78 6.62
N SER A 215 -1.48 -0.72 6.28
CA SER A 215 -0.68 0.08 7.21
C SER A 215 -1.24 1.51 7.18
N PRO A 216 -1.86 2.00 8.28
CA PRO A 216 -2.45 3.34 8.32
C PRO A 216 -1.43 4.41 8.65
N SER A 217 -1.66 5.65 8.20
CA SER A 217 -1.03 6.80 8.83
C SER A 217 -1.64 7.03 10.23
N PRO A 218 -0.91 7.70 11.16
CA PRO A 218 -1.41 7.95 12.51
C PRO A 218 -2.78 8.66 12.55
N GLU A 219 -3.02 9.59 11.62
CA GLU A 219 -4.28 10.34 11.53
C GLU A 219 -5.47 9.45 11.11
N ALA A 220 -5.19 8.35 10.41
CA ALA A 220 -6.23 7.45 9.88
C ALA A 220 -6.54 6.26 10.81
N GLU A 221 -5.70 5.95 11.79
CA GLU A 221 -5.87 4.78 12.66
C GLU A 221 -7.27 4.70 13.29
N CYS A 222 -7.76 5.82 13.83
CA CYS A 222 -9.07 5.87 14.48
C CYS A 222 -10.20 5.50 13.50
N MET A 223 -10.09 5.87 12.23
CA MET A 223 -11.04 5.49 11.19
C MET A 223 -11.00 3.98 10.94
N TYR A 224 -9.82 3.39 10.80
CA TYR A 224 -9.69 1.96 10.55
C TYR A 224 -10.13 1.11 11.74
N ARG A 225 -9.83 1.53 12.98
CA ARG A 225 -10.34 0.86 14.19
C ARG A 225 -11.89 0.83 14.22
N ARG A 226 -12.56 1.91 13.80
CA ARG A 226 -14.02 1.91 13.63
C ARG A 226 -14.53 0.96 12.55
N LEU A 227 -13.74 0.67 11.54
CA LEU A 227 -14.04 -0.32 10.50
C LEU A 227 -13.74 -1.77 10.93
N GLY A 228 -13.27 -1.97 12.17
CA GLY A 228 -12.97 -3.28 12.73
C GLY A 228 -11.56 -3.78 12.44
N PHE A 229 -10.64 -2.90 12.06
CA PHE A 229 -9.21 -3.23 11.98
C PHE A 229 -8.58 -3.16 13.36
N GLU A 230 -7.67 -4.07 13.63
CA GLU A 230 -6.87 -4.15 14.84
C GLU A 230 -5.39 -4.14 14.49
N GLU A 231 -4.58 -3.52 15.34
CA GLU A 231 -3.15 -3.55 15.23
C GLU A 231 -2.61 -4.93 15.58
N VAL A 232 -1.75 -5.47 14.72
CA VAL A 232 -1.25 -6.84 14.85
C VAL A 232 0.28 -6.92 14.90
N GLY A 233 0.96 -5.82 14.64
CA GLY A 233 2.42 -5.72 14.66
C GLY A 233 2.87 -4.39 14.08
N GLU A 234 4.17 -4.20 14.02
CA GLU A 234 4.82 -3.01 13.48
C GLU A 234 5.79 -3.42 12.38
N LEU A 235 5.71 -2.76 11.23
CA LEU A 235 6.75 -2.81 10.21
C LEU A 235 7.77 -1.69 10.44
N ARG A 236 9.00 -1.93 9.96
CA ARG A 236 10.06 -0.93 9.94
C ARG A 236 10.56 -0.74 8.53
N GLN A 237 10.64 0.49 8.09
CA GLN A 237 11.24 0.80 6.81
C GLN A 237 12.73 1.08 7.00
N TRP A 238 13.53 0.61 6.04
CA TRP A 238 14.94 0.87 5.95
C TRP A 238 15.23 1.46 4.59
N GLN A 239 15.99 2.54 4.54
CA GLN A 239 16.42 3.16 3.30
C GLN A 239 17.91 2.98 3.10
N ARG A 240 18.31 2.54 1.92
CA ARG A 240 19.71 2.53 1.52
C ARG A 240 20.08 3.93 1.02
N ARG A 241 21.17 4.49 1.57
CA ARG A 241 21.76 5.75 1.13
C ARG A 241 22.58 5.57 -0.13
#